data_c30e707162851f3533dc0a322e08d09c
#
_entry.id   c30e707162851f3533dc0a322e08d09c
#
_cell.length_a   1.000
_cell.length_b   1.000
_cell.length_c   1.000
_cell.angle_alpha   90.00
_cell.angle_beta   90.00
_cell.angle_gamma   90.00
#
_symmetry.space_group_name_H-M   'P 1'
#
loop_
_entity.id
_entity.type
_entity.pdbx_description
1 polymer ?
#
loop_
_entity_poly.entity_id
_entity_poly.type
_entity_poly.pdbx_seq_one_letter_code
_entity_poly.pdbx_strand_id
1 'polypeptide(L)'
;EVDEDGNIKINGKEVKKIMVDGKEFFGGDVKTGLKNLPVDMVDKLKTYDKKSDLARITGIDDGEEETVLDLTVKKGMNQGWFGNVDLAGGTEDRYMGRAMINRFYDKTQFSIIGSANNVNDQGFSGGGGGPRWRRNNGLNATKMLGANFATETSKLELGGSMRYNYRDADIISSGYSQRFLQSGNSYSNTNSNNRNK
;
A
#
# COMPACT_ATOMS: atom_id res chain seq x y z
N GLU A 1 8.34 14.00 -0.38
CA GLU A 1 6.99 14.54 -0.67
C GLU A 1 6.08 13.38 -1.06
N VAL A 2 4.83 13.40 -0.60
CA VAL A 2 3.82 12.40 -0.98
C VAL A 2 2.81 13.11 -1.85
N ASP A 3 2.58 12.62 -3.06
CA ASP A 3 1.62 13.21 -3.98
C ASP A 3 0.17 12.86 -3.60
N GLU A 4 -0.81 13.42 -4.35
CA GLU A 4 -2.24 13.22 -4.08
C GLU A 4 -2.67 11.76 -4.23
N ASP A 5 -1.97 10.99 -5.03
CA ASP A 5 -2.21 9.56 -5.24
C ASP A 5 -1.48 8.68 -4.21
N GLY A 6 -0.69 9.31 -3.33
CA GLY A 6 0.08 8.65 -2.28
C GLY A 6 1.41 8.05 -2.77
N ASN A 7 1.89 8.42 -3.95
CA ASN A 7 3.22 8.08 -4.40
C ASN A 7 4.24 8.97 -3.71
N ILE A 8 5.41 8.41 -3.46
CA ILE A 8 6.49 9.11 -2.79
C ILE A 8 7.44 9.64 -3.83
N LYS A 9 7.71 10.94 -3.76
CA LYS A 9 8.68 11.62 -4.61
C LYS A 9 9.82 12.15 -3.76
N ILE A 10 11.04 11.90 -4.19
CA ILE A 10 12.24 12.41 -3.57
C ILE A 10 13.04 13.13 -4.65
N ASN A 11 13.34 14.40 -4.42
CA ASN A 11 14.01 15.28 -5.42
C ASN A 11 13.30 15.29 -6.79
N GLY A 12 11.96 15.22 -6.80
CA GLY A 12 11.17 15.22 -8.03
C GLY A 12 11.05 13.86 -8.73
N LYS A 13 11.79 12.85 -8.31
CA LYS A 13 11.73 11.48 -8.85
C LYS A 13 10.79 10.62 -8.00
N GLU A 14 9.98 9.80 -8.66
CA GLU A 14 9.10 8.85 -7.98
C GLU A 14 9.89 7.65 -7.47
N VAL A 15 9.69 7.30 -6.19
CA VAL A 15 10.30 6.10 -5.59
C VAL A 15 9.58 4.85 -6.14
N LYS A 16 10.34 4.00 -6.79
CA LYS A 16 9.83 2.76 -7.42
C LYS A 16 9.95 1.54 -6.53
N LYS A 17 10.97 1.51 -5.66
CA LYS A 17 11.25 0.37 -4.77
C LYS A 17 11.63 0.81 -3.38
N ILE A 18 11.23 0.01 -2.39
CA ILE A 18 11.71 0.11 -1.02
C ILE A 18 12.60 -1.08 -0.73
N MET A 19 13.73 -0.78 -0.13
CA MET A 19 14.63 -1.78 0.42
C MET A 19 14.78 -1.59 1.92
N VAL A 20 15.00 -2.68 2.62
CA VAL A 20 15.31 -2.70 4.06
C VAL A 20 16.61 -3.47 4.23
N ASP A 21 17.64 -2.78 4.71
CA ASP A 21 19.01 -3.30 4.80
C ASP A 21 19.48 -3.94 3.46
N GLY A 22 19.22 -3.24 2.35
CA GLY A 22 19.61 -3.66 1.00
C GLY A 22 18.73 -4.74 0.37
N LYS A 23 17.67 -5.22 1.03
CA LYS A 23 16.74 -6.24 0.51
C LYS A 23 15.41 -5.63 0.12
N GLU A 24 14.86 -6.08 -0.99
CA GLU A 24 13.58 -5.59 -1.47
C GLU A 24 12.45 -5.95 -0.48
N PHE A 25 11.64 -4.95 -0.15
CA PHE A 25 10.55 -5.08 0.80
C PHE A 25 9.22 -4.82 0.09
N PHE A 26 8.33 -5.80 0.11
CA PHE A 26 7.03 -5.83 -0.58
C PHE A 26 7.09 -5.58 -2.10
N GLY A 27 8.15 -6.05 -2.77
CA GLY A 27 8.17 -6.25 -4.22
C GLY A 27 7.78 -5.04 -5.06
N GLY A 28 8.28 -3.84 -4.72
CA GLY A 28 7.96 -2.61 -5.46
C GLY A 28 6.64 -1.95 -5.04
N ASP A 29 5.86 -2.53 -4.12
CA ASP A 29 4.72 -1.82 -3.52
C ASP A 29 5.21 -0.89 -2.40
N VAL A 30 5.70 0.27 -2.82
CA VAL A 30 6.27 1.32 -1.95
C VAL A 30 5.31 1.73 -0.85
N LYS A 31 4.02 1.83 -1.16
CA LYS A 31 2.98 2.25 -0.22
C LYS A 31 2.78 1.21 0.88
N THR A 32 2.66 -0.05 0.49
CA THR A 32 2.55 -1.15 1.45
C THR A 32 3.81 -1.28 2.28
N GLY A 33 4.99 -1.19 1.67
CA GLY A 33 6.27 -1.28 2.38
C GLY A 33 6.41 -0.22 3.48
N LEU A 34 6.19 1.05 3.16
CA LEU A 34 6.32 2.15 4.15
C LEU A 34 5.29 2.11 5.27
N LYS A 35 4.06 1.72 4.97
CA LYS A 35 3.01 1.62 6.00
C LYS A 35 3.28 0.50 6.99
N ASN A 36 4.04 -0.50 6.59
CA ASN A 36 4.28 -1.69 7.38
C ASN A 36 5.66 -1.71 8.06
N LEU A 37 6.43 -0.65 7.92
CA LEU A 37 7.68 -0.53 8.64
C LEU A 37 7.54 0.49 9.78
N PRO A 38 7.70 0.10 11.05
CA PRO A 38 7.68 1.02 12.17
C PRO A 38 8.80 2.06 12.05
N VAL A 39 8.46 3.33 12.17
CA VAL A 39 9.41 4.44 12.06
C VAL A 39 10.54 4.31 13.11
N ASP A 40 10.20 3.77 14.28
CA ASP A 40 11.15 3.61 15.39
C ASP A 40 12.28 2.62 15.08
N MET A 41 12.11 1.75 14.08
CA MET A 41 13.13 0.83 13.64
C MET A 41 14.16 1.43 12.69
N VAL A 42 13.81 2.55 12.05
CA VAL A 42 14.67 3.15 11.01
C VAL A 42 15.79 3.95 11.68
N ASP A 43 17.03 3.61 11.34
CA ASP A 43 18.22 4.36 11.73
C ASP A 43 18.58 5.40 10.68
N LYS A 44 18.66 4.96 9.43
CA LYS A 44 19.07 5.80 8.30
C LYS A 44 18.18 5.53 7.09
N LEU A 45 18.05 6.57 6.29
CA LEU A 45 17.34 6.57 5.04
C LEU A 45 18.30 6.99 3.94
N LYS A 46 18.42 6.16 2.91
CA LYS A 46 19.25 6.45 1.73
C LYS A 46 18.39 6.40 0.48
N THR A 47 18.68 7.27 -0.44
CA THR A 47 18.08 7.22 -1.78
C THR A 47 19.19 7.16 -2.81
N TYR A 48 19.01 6.30 -3.80
CA TYR A 48 19.91 6.19 -4.93
C TYR A 48 19.14 5.69 -6.16
N ASP A 49 19.68 6.00 -7.31
CA ASP A 49 19.15 5.49 -8.57
C ASP A 49 19.88 4.18 -8.91
N LYS A 50 19.11 3.16 -9.24
CA LYS A 50 19.57 1.82 -9.62
C LYS A 50 19.12 1.54 -11.04
N LYS A 51 19.96 0.90 -11.84
CA LYS A 51 19.55 0.39 -13.15
C LYS A 51 18.38 -0.57 -13.00
N SER A 52 17.54 -0.62 -14.00
CA SER A 52 16.39 -1.55 -14.02
C SER A 52 16.84 -2.99 -13.76
N ASP A 53 15.95 -3.82 -13.24
CA ASP A 53 16.27 -5.24 -13.02
C ASP A 53 16.58 -5.94 -14.35
N LEU A 54 15.94 -5.50 -15.45
CA LEU A 54 16.21 -6.03 -16.78
C LEU A 54 17.64 -5.70 -17.22
N ALA A 55 18.08 -4.43 -17.09
CA ALA A 55 19.45 -4.02 -17.44
C ALA A 55 20.49 -4.75 -16.57
N ARG A 56 20.18 -5.00 -15.30
CA ARG A 56 21.07 -5.73 -14.39
C ARG A 56 21.23 -7.20 -14.76
N ILE A 57 20.15 -7.87 -15.17
CA ILE A 57 20.14 -9.29 -15.52
C ILE A 57 20.73 -9.52 -16.91
N THR A 58 20.37 -8.70 -17.88
CA THR A 58 20.78 -8.87 -19.28
C THR A 58 22.14 -8.24 -19.59
N GLY A 59 22.61 -7.30 -18.75
CA GLY A 59 23.79 -6.51 -19.01
C GLY A 59 23.60 -5.43 -20.09
N ILE A 60 22.39 -5.31 -20.64
CA ILE A 60 22.05 -4.30 -21.65
C ILE A 60 21.43 -3.11 -20.94
N ASP A 61 22.01 -1.94 -21.15
CA ASP A 61 21.49 -0.69 -20.60
C ASP A 61 20.24 -0.28 -21.39
N ASP A 62 19.09 -0.29 -20.73
CA ASP A 62 17.81 0.13 -21.28
C ASP A 62 17.55 1.65 -21.09
N GLY A 63 18.49 2.35 -20.43
CA GLY A 63 18.37 3.77 -20.12
C GLY A 63 17.35 4.08 -19.02
N GLU A 64 16.76 3.07 -18.39
CA GLU A 64 15.82 3.25 -17.30
C GLU A 64 16.53 3.13 -15.94
N GLU A 65 16.34 4.15 -15.11
CA GLU A 65 16.79 4.18 -13.71
C GLU A 65 15.60 4.14 -12.78
N GLU A 66 15.68 3.31 -11.76
CA GLU A 66 14.70 3.22 -10.70
C GLU A 66 15.21 3.92 -9.45
N THR A 67 14.48 4.92 -8.97
CA THR A 67 14.79 5.55 -7.67
C THR A 67 14.39 4.61 -6.55
N VAL A 68 15.37 4.21 -5.77
CA VAL A 68 15.24 3.27 -4.65
C VAL A 68 15.35 4.02 -3.34
N LEU A 69 14.46 3.70 -2.40
CA LEU A 69 14.51 4.13 -1.01
C LEU A 69 15.00 2.96 -0.15
N ASP A 70 16.21 3.04 0.36
CA ASP A 70 16.80 2.03 1.24
C ASP A 70 16.78 2.51 2.70
N LEU A 71 16.12 1.74 3.54
CA LEU A 71 15.91 1.96 4.95
C LEU A 71 16.88 1.06 5.73
N THR A 72 17.81 1.65 6.46
CA THR A 72 18.69 0.89 7.36
C THR A 72 18.02 0.75 8.71
N VAL A 73 17.93 -0.46 9.21
CA VAL A 73 17.35 -0.77 10.52
C VAL A 73 18.37 -0.53 11.63
N LYS A 74 17.90 0.00 12.76
CA LYS A 74 18.75 0.20 13.95
C LYS A 74 19.41 -1.10 14.41
N LYS A 75 20.67 -1.01 14.84
CA LYS A 75 21.39 -2.15 15.38
C LYS A 75 20.62 -2.82 16.51
N GLY A 76 20.45 -4.13 16.41
CA GLY A 76 19.68 -4.94 17.38
C GLY A 76 18.20 -5.08 17.05
N MET A 77 17.64 -4.27 16.16
CA MET A 77 16.27 -4.42 15.67
C MET A 77 16.19 -5.23 14.36
N ASN A 78 17.32 -5.54 13.76
CA ASN A 78 17.43 -6.40 12.58
C ASN A 78 17.35 -7.91 12.91
N GLN A 79 17.15 -8.26 14.18
CA GLN A 79 16.97 -9.62 14.66
C GLN A 79 15.79 -9.66 15.62
N GLY A 80 14.71 -10.36 15.27
CA GLY A 80 13.57 -10.50 16.14
C GLY A 80 12.23 -10.51 15.43
N TRP A 81 11.20 -10.50 16.26
CA TRP A 81 9.82 -10.36 15.83
C TRP A 81 9.32 -8.98 16.19
N PHE A 82 8.62 -8.37 15.27
CA PHE A 82 7.88 -7.15 15.56
C PHE A 82 6.58 -7.12 14.76
N GLY A 83 5.60 -6.42 15.29
CA GLY A 83 4.31 -6.33 14.63
C GLY A 83 3.41 -5.37 15.36
N ASN A 84 2.30 -5.08 14.74
CA ASN A 84 1.21 -4.34 15.35
C ASN A 84 -0.14 -4.94 14.96
N VAL A 85 -1.12 -4.70 15.82
CA VAL A 85 -2.50 -5.07 15.60
C VAL A 85 -3.36 -3.86 15.92
N ASP A 86 -4.16 -3.44 14.97
CA ASP A 86 -5.13 -2.36 15.13
C ASP A 86 -6.52 -2.95 14.99
N LEU A 87 -7.37 -2.74 15.97
CA LEU A 87 -8.77 -3.16 15.96
C LEU A 87 -9.66 -1.97 16.27
N ALA A 88 -10.71 -1.79 15.50
CA ALA A 88 -11.73 -0.79 15.77
C ALA A 88 -13.10 -1.37 15.47
N GLY A 89 -14.06 -1.02 16.33
CA GLY A 89 -15.48 -1.32 16.16
C GLY A 89 -16.30 -0.05 16.26
N GLY A 90 -17.40 0.01 15.54
CA GLY A 90 -18.32 1.13 15.53
C GLY A 90 -19.77 0.68 15.61
N THR A 91 -20.69 1.63 15.66
CA THR A 91 -22.12 1.39 15.51
C THR A 91 -22.45 0.87 14.10
N GLU A 92 -23.62 0.29 13.91
CA GLU A 92 -24.08 -0.21 12.60
C GLU A 92 -23.17 -1.28 11.99
N ASP A 93 -22.70 -2.23 12.81
CA ASP A 93 -21.85 -3.35 12.40
C ASP A 93 -20.54 -2.93 11.70
N ARG A 94 -20.03 -1.74 12.02
CA ARG A 94 -18.76 -1.24 11.48
C ARG A 94 -17.59 -1.88 12.19
N TYR A 95 -16.64 -2.37 11.40
CA TYR A 95 -15.42 -2.95 11.93
C TYR A 95 -14.19 -2.60 11.06
N MET A 96 -13.07 -2.58 11.71
CA MET A 96 -11.75 -2.52 11.08
C MET A 96 -10.78 -3.36 11.90
N GLY A 97 -10.05 -4.23 11.22
CA GLY A 97 -8.96 -4.99 11.80
C GLY A 97 -7.76 -4.96 10.86
N ARG A 98 -6.58 -4.69 11.41
CA ARG A 98 -5.30 -4.79 10.72
C ARG A 98 -4.31 -5.51 11.61
N ALA A 99 -3.53 -6.37 11.02
CA ALA A 99 -2.44 -7.05 11.70
C ALA A 99 -1.23 -7.14 10.80
N MET A 100 -0.06 -6.91 11.37
CA MET A 100 1.22 -7.06 10.71
C MET A 100 2.17 -7.80 11.62
N ILE A 101 2.85 -8.79 11.09
CA ILE A 101 3.91 -9.53 11.79
C ILE A 101 5.12 -9.60 10.87
N ASN A 102 6.25 -9.19 11.39
CA ASN A 102 7.53 -9.26 10.71
C ASN A 102 8.53 -10.04 11.54
N ARG A 103 9.33 -10.82 10.87
CA ARG A 103 10.50 -11.47 11.45
C ARG A 103 11.73 -11.12 10.63
N PHE A 104 12.67 -10.46 11.27
CA PHE A 104 14.00 -10.23 10.71
C PHE A 104 14.99 -11.11 11.44
N TYR A 105 15.80 -11.80 10.67
CA TYR A 105 16.84 -12.64 11.22
C TYR A 105 18.04 -12.63 10.27
N ASP A 106 19.11 -11.95 10.69
CA ASP A 106 20.34 -11.78 9.92
C ASP A 106 20.04 -11.35 8.46
N LYS A 107 20.23 -12.27 7.52
CA LYS A 107 20.02 -12.04 6.09
C LYS A 107 18.64 -12.42 5.57
N THR A 108 17.73 -12.78 6.45
CA THR A 108 16.38 -13.21 6.09
C THR A 108 15.34 -12.26 6.66
N GLN A 109 14.38 -11.89 5.82
CA GLN A 109 13.23 -11.08 6.19
C GLN A 109 11.95 -11.81 5.80
N PHE A 110 11.02 -11.89 6.72
CA PHE A 110 9.70 -12.46 6.51
C PHE A 110 8.65 -11.52 7.08
N SER A 111 7.60 -11.25 6.31
CA SER A 111 6.51 -10.36 6.71
C SER A 111 5.17 -10.94 6.30
N ILE A 112 4.20 -10.87 7.20
CA ILE A 112 2.80 -11.15 6.92
C ILE A 112 1.99 -9.94 7.31
N ILE A 113 1.08 -9.53 6.45
CA ILE A 113 0.13 -8.46 6.69
C ILE A 113 -1.27 -8.95 6.39
N GLY A 114 -2.23 -8.51 7.18
CA GLY A 114 -3.64 -8.80 6.95
C GLY A 114 -4.51 -7.65 7.37
N SER A 115 -5.57 -7.37 6.61
CA SER A 115 -6.57 -6.39 6.99
C SER A 115 -7.96 -6.81 6.55
N ALA A 116 -8.96 -6.44 7.34
CA ALA A 116 -10.36 -6.61 7.01
C ALA A 116 -11.15 -5.42 7.58
N ASN A 117 -11.97 -4.80 6.76
CA ASN A 117 -12.81 -3.68 7.21
C ASN A 117 -14.03 -3.50 6.32
N ASN A 118 -15.04 -2.79 6.85
CA ASN A 118 -16.22 -2.32 6.13
C ASN A 118 -16.45 -0.80 6.30
N VAL A 119 -15.39 -0.06 6.61
CA VAL A 119 -15.43 1.40 6.84
C VAL A 119 -14.77 2.18 5.71
N ASN A 120 -14.64 1.58 4.53
CA ASN A 120 -13.97 2.17 3.36
C ASN A 120 -12.49 2.52 3.60
N ASP A 121 -11.85 1.88 4.59
CA ASP A 121 -10.42 2.00 4.77
C ASP A 121 -9.68 1.14 3.74
N GLN A 122 -8.68 1.70 3.10
CA GLN A 122 -7.88 1.00 2.09
C GLN A 122 -6.83 0.06 2.71
N GLY A 123 -6.82 -0.07 4.02
CA GLY A 123 -5.91 -0.94 4.75
C GLY A 123 -4.44 -0.59 4.49
N PHE A 124 -3.63 -1.61 4.27
CA PHE A 124 -2.20 -1.45 4.01
C PHE A 124 -1.85 -0.98 2.59
N SER A 125 -2.79 -1.01 1.66
CA SER A 125 -2.56 -0.64 0.25
C SER A 125 -3.00 0.79 -0.11
N GLY A 126 -3.54 1.54 0.82
CA GLY A 126 -3.99 2.92 0.55
C GLY A 126 -2.87 3.95 0.59
N GLY A 127 -2.81 4.83 -0.39
CA GLY A 127 -1.90 5.98 -0.40
C GLY A 127 -2.06 6.87 0.83
N GLY A 128 -0.92 7.35 1.34
CA GLY A 128 -0.81 8.10 2.57
C GLY A 128 -1.69 9.36 2.67
N GLY A 129 -1.91 9.73 3.91
CA GLY A 129 -2.66 10.91 4.29
C GLY A 129 -4.03 10.55 4.85
N GLY A 130 -4.32 11.00 6.05
CA GLY A 130 -5.48 10.82 6.87
C GLY A 130 -6.83 10.47 6.23
N PRO A 131 -7.92 10.39 6.98
CA PRO A 131 -9.20 9.98 6.43
C PRO A 131 -9.61 10.94 5.31
N ARG A 132 -9.20 10.62 4.09
CA ARG A 132 -9.78 11.26 2.91
C ARG A 132 -11.19 10.71 2.82
N TRP A 133 -12.13 11.52 3.21
CA TRP A 133 -13.53 11.34 2.90
C TRP A 133 -13.71 11.40 1.38
N ARG A 134 -13.18 10.40 0.65
CA ARG A 134 -13.69 10.15 -0.68
C ARG A 134 -15.14 9.82 -0.48
N ARG A 135 -16.00 10.64 -1.05
CA ARG A 135 -17.40 10.33 -1.23
C ARG A 135 -17.50 9.08 -2.09
N ASN A 136 -17.23 7.94 -1.49
CA ASN A 136 -17.64 6.67 -2.06
C ASN A 136 -19.12 6.55 -1.72
N ASN A 137 -19.95 6.65 -2.73
CA ASN A 137 -21.37 6.38 -2.60
C ASN A 137 -21.54 4.88 -2.33
N GLY A 138 -21.59 4.47 -1.05
CA GLY A 138 -21.79 3.10 -0.68
C GLY A 138 -20.79 2.54 0.33
N LEU A 139 -21.07 1.34 0.80
CA LEU A 139 -20.26 0.57 1.71
C LEU A 139 -19.38 -0.40 0.94
N ASN A 140 -18.09 -0.36 1.22
CA ASN A 140 -17.15 -1.33 0.67
C ASN A 140 -16.57 -2.16 1.82
N ALA A 141 -16.77 -3.47 1.75
CA ALA A 141 -16.03 -4.40 2.58
C ALA A 141 -14.76 -4.83 1.84
N THR A 142 -13.63 -4.66 2.49
CA THR A 142 -12.32 -5.04 1.93
C THR A 142 -11.62 -6.02 2.84
N LYS A 143 -10.98 -7.01 2.24
CA LYS A 143 -10.09 -7.95 2.93
C LYS A 143 -8.80 -8.03 2.14
N MET A 144 -7.68 -8.01 2.83
CA MET A 144 -6.36 -8.15 2.22
C MET A 144 -5.51 -9.10 3.05
N LEU A 145 -4.74 -9.93 2.36
CA LEU A 145 -3.68 -10.74 2.93
C LEU A 145 -2.44 -10.57 2.06
N GLY A 146 -1.30 -10.30 2.68
CA GLY A 146 -0.02 -10.17 2.01
C GLY A 146 1.07 -10.92 2.75
N ALA A 147 2.02 -11.44 2.00
CA ALA A 147 3.23 -12.04 2.54
C ALA A 147 4.43 -11.58 1.71
N ASN A 148 5.54 -11.35 2.39
CA ASN A 148 6.82 -11.02 1.77
C ASN A 148 7.91 -11.88 2.39
N PHE A 149 8.81 -12.35 1.56
CA PHE A 149 9.99 -13.07 1.95
C PHE A 149 11.18 -12.57 1.17
N ALA A 150 12.29 -12.32 1.84
CA ALA A 150 13.56 -12.01 1.20
C ALA A 150 14.70 -12.62 2.01
N THR A 151 15.63 -13.25 1.33
CA THR A 151 16.87 -13.77 1.93
C THR A 151 18.05 -13.55 1.00
N GLU A 152 19.18 -13.25 1.59
CA GLU A 152 20.43 -13.05 0.87
C GLU A 152 21.53 -13.88 1.54
N THR A 153 22.18 -14.69 0.74
CA THR A 153 23.34 -15.47 1.13
C THR A 153 24.51 -15.10 0.21
N SER A 154 25.72 -15.41 0.56
CA SER A 154 26.91 -15.10 -0.25
C SER A 154 26.84 -15.58 -1.71
N LYS A 155 25.96 -16.53 -2.02
CA LYS A 155 25.82 -17.14 -3.35
C LYS A 155 24.37 -17.10 -3.91
N LEU A 156 23.40 -16.70 -3.10
CA LEU A 156 22.00 -16.74 -3.47
C LEU A 156 21.26 -15.55 -2.89
N GLU A 157 20.60 -14.80 -3.74
CA GLU A 157 19.59 -13.80 -3.39
C GLU A 157 18.23 -14.34 -3.84
N LEU A 158 17.32 -14.49 -2.90
CA LEU A 158 15.97 -14.98 -3.17
C LEU A 158 14.96 -14.08 -2.47
N GLY A 159 13.96 -13.63 -3.19
CA GLY A 159 12.88 -12.83 -2.62
C GLY A 159 11.59 -13.01 -3.40
N GLY A 160 10.50 -12.74 -2.73
CA GLY A 160 9.19 -12.77 -3.36
C GLY A 160 8.12 -12.19 -2.45
N SER A 161 7.07 -11.68 -3.06
CA SER A 161 5.90 -11.20 -2.36
C SER A 161 4.63 -11.72 -3.01
N MET A 162 3.60 -11.93 -2.20
CA MET A 162 2.28 -12.32 -2.63
C MET A 162 1.25 -11.46 -1.91
N ARG A 163 0.22 -11.03 -2.65
CA ARG A 163 -0.88 -10.26 -2.09
C ARG A 163 -2.20 -10.73 -2.68
N TYR A 164 -3.15 -10.96 -1.81
CA TYR A 164 -4.54 -11.25 -2.15
C TYR A 164 -5.42 -10.11 -1.66
N ASN A 165 -6.26 -9.57 -2.54
CA ASN A 165 -7.23 -8.54 -2.21
C ASN A 165 -8.63 -9.03 -2.60
N TYR A 166 -9.56 -8.91 -1.67
CA TYR A 166 -10.99 -9.11 -1.90
C TYR A 166 -11.73 -7.81 -1.61
N ARG A 167 -12.63 -7.43 -2.50
CA ARG A 167 -13.49 -6.25 -2.31
C ARG A 167 -14.91 -6.62 -2.67
N ASP A 168 -15.84 -6.33 -1.77
CA ASP A 168 -17.27 -6.36 -2.00
C ASP A 168 -17.79 -4.93 -1.88
N ALA A 169 -18.33 -4.40 -2.97
CA ALA A 169 -18.75 -3.01 -3.06
C ALA A 169 -20.23 -2.92 -3.43
N ASP A 170 -21.03 -2.40 -2.50
CA ASP A 170 -22.41 -2.00 -2.75
C ASP A 170 -22.45 -0.50 -3.02
N ILE A 171 -22.60 -0.13 -4.28
CA ILE A 171 -22.61 1.28 -4.72
C ILE A 171 -24.06 1.69 -4.92
N ILE A 172 -24.57 2.53 -4.02
CA ILE A 172 -25.87 3.18 -4.15
C ILE A 172 -25.62 4.63 -4.54
N SER A 173 -26.08 5.03 -5.71
CA SER A 173 -26.04 6.42 -6.13
C SER A 173 -27.43 6.93 -6.42
N SER A 174 -27.76 8.08 -5.84
CA SER A 174 -28.97 8.85 -6.14
C SER A 174 -28.57 10.23 -6.62
N GLY A 175 -29.06 10.61 -7.77
CA GLY A 175 -28.82 11.93 -8.35
C GLY A 175 -30.15 12.65 -8.62
N TYR A 176 -30.26 13.86 -8.14
CA TYR A 176 -31.33 14.77 -8.51
C TYR A 176 -30.73 15.92 -9.32
N SER A 177 -31.24 16.15 -10.53
CA SER A 177 -30.84 17.31 -11.34
C SER A 177 -32.06 18.09 -11.80
N GLN A 178 -31.97 19.39 -11.64
CA GLN A 178 -32.97 20.34 -12.15
C GLN A 178 -32.29 21.24 -13.17
N ARG A 179 -32.84 21.29 -14.37
CA ARG A 179 -32.41 22.22 -15.43
C ARG A 179 -33.45 23.28 -15.60
N PHE A 180 -33.04 24.52 -15.50
CA PHE A 180 -33.85 25.70 -15.77
C PHE A 180 -33.76 26.03 -17.27
N LEU A 181 -34.83 25.83 -18.01
CA LEU A 181 -34.93 26.12 -19.42
C LEU A 181 -35.93 27.26 -19.60
N GLN A 182 -35.78 28.07 -20.65
CA GLN A 182 -36.73 29.15 -20.98
C GLN A 182 -38.15 28.62 -21.27
N SER A 183 -38.28 27.34 -21.65
CA SER A 183 -39.54 26.67 -21.93
C SER A 183 -40.17 25.95 -20.74
N GLY A 184 -39.52 25.99 -19.56
CA GLY A 184 -39.95 25.29 -18.33
C GLY A 184 -38.85 24.49 -17.70
N ASN A 185 -39.02 24.14 -16.42
CA ASN A 185 -38.03 23.37 -15.65
C ASN A 185 -38.13 21.89 -15.99
N SER A 186 -36.97 21.27 -16.20
CA SER A 186 -36.83 19.80 -16.34
C SER A 186 -36.24 19.22 -15.07
N TYR A 187 -36.84 18.16 -14.55
CA TYR A 187 -36.43 17.45 -13.38
C TYR A 187 -36.00 16.04 -13.76
N SER A 188 -34.83 15.62 -13.30
CA SER A 188 -34.36 14.24 -13.47
C SER A 188 -33.97 13.68 -12.14
N ASN A 189 -34.48 12.50 -11.81
CA ASN A 189 -34.11 11.72 -10.65
C ASN A 189 -33.54 10.39 -11.12
N THR A 190 -32.27 10.14 -10.77
CA THR A 190 -31.57 8.92 -11.16
C THR A 190 -31.19 8.16 -9.91
N ASN A 191 -31.69 6.92 -9.78
CA ASN A 191 -31.27 5.98 -8.74
C ASN A 191 -30.54 4.83 -9.40
N SER A 192 -29.34 4.57 -8.95
CA SER A 192 -28.54 3.42 -9.39
C SER A 192 -28.08 2.61 -8.19
N ASN A 193 -28.28 1.31 -8.26
CA ASN A 193 -27.75 0.35 -7.29
C ASN A 193 -26.90 -0.64 -8.06
N ASN A 194 -25.60 -0.66 -7.80
CA ASN A 194 -24.64 -1.54 -8.45
C ASN A 194 -23.84 -2.29 -7.40
N ARG A 195 -23.86 -3.62 -7.48
CA ARG A 195 -23.09 -4.50 -6.61
C ARG A 195 -22.01 -5.18 -7.39
N ASN A 196 -20.76 -4.93 -6.99
CA ASN A 196 -19.56 -5.56 -7.56
C ASN A 196 -18.93 -6.48 -6.50
N LYS A 197 -18.66 -7.72 -6.92
CA LYS A 197 -17.89 -8.71 -6.12
C LYS A 197 -16.55 -8.98 -6.77
#